data_93a53d63e2cd1e205d1ddf9786b5cab2
#
_entry.id   93a53d63e2cd1e205d1ddf9786b5cab2
#
_cell.length_a   1.000
_cell.length_b   1.000
_cell.length_c   1.000
_cell.angle_alpha   90.00
_cell.angle_beta   90.00
_cell.angle_gamma   90.00
#
_symmetry.space_group_name_H-M   'P 1'
#
loop_
_entity.id
_entity.type
_entity.pdbx_description
1 polymer ?
#
loop_
_entity_poly.entity_id
_entity_poly.type
_entity_poly.pdbx_seq_one_letter_code
_entity_poly.pdbx_strand_id
1 'polypeptide(L)'
;MPHPRILIIEDHPLMADAMAASVQSCLPLAQCHIASSLSSAVCHLSSTETWALVLLDLNLPDAQGLHTLNTVCELRPQGALVVLSALQDPCIEAACLASGVTFVNKALPSSAFLSALLSAMYQNLSVPLSVNMQESRSVHDPFQSLTTQQRLVLSQMSKGWTSRRIAQHLRLSEATVRSHTREVLRKLGVVNRTEATHRYLQWIQQQVSDV
;
A
#
# COMPACT_ATOMS: atom_id res chain seq x y z
N MET A 1 -11.20 -15.57 -22.75
CA MET A 1 -11.51 -14.65 -21.64
C MET A 1 -11.04 -13.27 -22.03
N PRO A 2 -11.84 -12.22 -21.88
CA PRO A 2 -11.34 -10.87 -22.17
C PRO A 2 -10.19 -10.54 -21.22
N HIS A 3 -9.15 -9.89 -21.75
CA HIS A 3 -8.01 -9.44 -20.96
C HIS A 3 -8.44 -8.33 -19.98
N PRO A 4 -8.02 -8.37 -18.71
CA PRO A 4 -8.38 -7.33 -17.77
C PRO A 4 -7.79 -5.98 -18.21
N ARG A 5 -8.65 -4.95 -18.26
CA ARG A 5 -8.23 -3.59 -18.60
C ARG A 5 -7.98 -2.80 -17.32
N ILE A 6 -6.84 -2.15 -17.29
CA ILE A 6 -6.36 -1.38 -16.15
C ILE A 6 -6.17 0.06 -16.59
N LEU A 7 -6.78 1.00 -15.89
CA LEU A 7 -6.56 2.42 -16.10
C LEU A 7 -5.58 2.93 -15.04
N ILE A 8 -4.49 3.55 -15.47
CA ILE A 8 -3.48 4.18 -14.62
C ILE A 8 -3.58 5.69 -14.85
N ILE A 9 -3.96 6.43 -13.80
CA ILE A 9 -4.11 7.88 -13.82
C ILE A 9 -2.91 8.46 -13.06
N GLU A 10 -1.89 8.89 -13.81
CA GLU A 10 -0.59 9.32 -13.29
C GLU A 10 0.07 10.26 -14.32
N ASP A 11 0.49 11.45 -13.89
CA ASP A 11 1.08 12.46 -14.77
C ASP A 11 2.59 12.27 -14.99
N HIS A 12 3.27 11.51 -14.11
CA HIS A 12 4.69 11.22 -14.24
C HIS A 12 4.94 9.97 -15.09
N PRO A 13 5.50 10.09 -16.33
CA PRO A 13 5.62 8.97 -17.24
C PRO A 13 6.38 7.78 -16.65
N LEU A 14 7.51 8.03 -15.98
CA LEU A 14 8.31 6.95 -15.36
C LEU A 14 7.54 6.20 -14.26
N MET A 15 6.68 6.89 -13.51
CA MET A 15 5.87 6.27 -12.48
C MET A 15 4.74 5.45 -13.11
N ALA A 16 4.08 5.99 -14.13
CA ALA A 16 3.05 5.27 -14.88
C ALA A 16 3.59 3.97 -15.50
N ASP A 17 4.78 4.03 -16.12
CA ASP A 17 5.45 2.86 -16.69
C ASP A 17 5.83 1.83 -15.61
N ALA A 18 6.34 2.28 -14.46
CA ALA A 18 6.66 1.40 -13.34
C ALA A 18 5.41 0.72 -12.76
N MET A 19 4.29 1.44 -12.67
CA MET A 19 3.00 0.87 -12.26
C MET A 19 2.50 -0.16 -13.28
N ALA A 20 2.55 0.17 -14.56
CA ALA A 20 2.16 -0.75 -15.63
C ALA A 20 2.99 -2.04 -15.62
N ALA A 21 4.31 -1.92 -15.49
CA ALA A 21 5.22 -3.07 -15.37
C ALA A 21 4.91 -3.91 -14.12
N SER A 22 4.61 -3.26 -12.99
CA SER A 22 4.23 -3.94 -11.74
C SER A 22 2.91 -4.70 -11.90
N VAL A 23 1.91 -4.11 -12.53
CA VAL A 23 0.63 -4.78 -12.83
C VAL A 23 0.87 -5.97 -13.77
N GLN A 24 1.62 -5.79 -14.85
CA GLN A 24 1.89 -6.83 -15.83
C GLN A 24 2.72 -7.99 -15.27
N SER A 25 3.57 -7.75 -14.26
CA SER A 25 4.29 -8.83 -13.58
C SER A 25 3.35 -9.81 -12.86
N CYS A 26 2.22 -9.32 -12.35
CA CYS A 26 1.19 -10.13 -11.68
C CYS A 26 0.08 -10.61 -12.63
N LEU A 27 -0.21 -9.82 -13.63
CA LEU A 27 -1.26 -10.04 -14.63
C LEU A 27 -0.69 -9.88 -16.03
N PRO A 28 0.03 -10.88 -16.56
CA PRO A 28 0.74 -10.76 -17.84
C PRO A 28 -0.15 -10.44 -19.04
N LEU A 29 -1.45 -10.73 -18.94
CA LEU A 29 -2.44 -10.46 -19.99
C LEU A 29 -3.20 -9.14 -19.78
N ALA A 30 -2.84 -8.34 -18.77
CA ALA A 30 -3.51 -7.07 -18.51
C ALA A 30 -3.16 -6.02 -19.57
N GLN A 31 -4.18 -5.31 -20.03
CA GLN A 31 -4.05 -4.16 -20.90
C GLN A 31 -4.05 -2.88 -20.05
N CYS A 32 -2.89 -2.25 -19.93
CA CYS A 32 -2.74 -1.00 -19.20
C CYS A 32 -2.95 0.20 -20.13
N HIS A 33 -3.82 1.11 -19.70
CA HIS A 33 -4.06 2.41 -20.33
C HIS A 33 -3.60 3.50 -19.38
N ILE A 34 -2.94 4.53 -19.89
CA ILE A 34 -2.40 5.61 -19.07
C ILE A 34 -3.14 6.90 -19.40
N ALA A 35 -3.61 7.59 -18.36
CA ALA A 35 -4.17 8.93 -18.42
C ALA A 35 -3.27 9.89 -17.62
N SER A 36 -2.73 10.92 -18.23
CA SER A 36 -1.79 11.86 -17.59
C SER A 36 -2.48 13.07 -16.96
N SER A 37 -3.81 13.10 -16.94
CA SER A 37 -4.61 14.19 -16.36
C SER A 37 -6.00 13.68 -15.96
N LEU A 38 -6.67 14.42 -15.08
CA LEU A 38 -8.06 14.12 -14.72
C LEU A 38 -8.98 14.20 -15.95
N SER A 39 -8.81 15.20 -16.79
CA SER A 39 -9.60 15.37 -18.03
C SER A 39 -9.48 14.16 -18.95
N SER A 40 -8.27 13.62 -19.12
CA SER A 40 -8.04 12.39 -19.89
C SER A 40 -8.67 11.18 -19.21
N ALA A 41 -8.56 11.07 -17.90
CA ALA A 41 -9.18 10.00 -17.11
C ALA A 41 -10.72 9.99 -17.23
N VAL A 42 -11.34 11.17 -17.17
CA VAL A 42 -12.79 11.34 -17.37
C VAL A 42 -13.22 10.80 -18.73
N CYS A 43 -12.48 11.07 -19.80
CA CYS A 43 -12.79 10.53 -21.13
C CYS A 43 -12.77 8.99 -21.14
N HIS A 44 -11.78 8.37 -20.51
CA HIS A 44 -11.70 6.91 -20.39
C HIS A 44 -12.84 6.33 -19.53
N LEU A 45 -13.13 6.94 -18.38
CA LEU A 45 -14.13 6.46 -17.44
C LEU A 45 -15.57 6.69 -17.92
N SER A 46 -15.80 7.68 -18.78
CA SER A 46 -17.12 7.95 -19.38
C SER A 46 -17.41 7.08 -20.60
N SER A 47 -16.43 6.33 -21.09
CA SER A 47 -16.64 5.39 -22.19
C SER A 47 -17.43 4.15 -21.70
N THR A 48 -17.94 3.37 -22.65
CA THR A 48 -18.65 2.09 -22.35
C THR A 48 -17.70 0.97 -21.93
N GLU A 49 -16.43 1.27 -21.79
CA GLU A 49 -15.39 0.30 -21.44
C GLU A 49 -15.41 -0.04 -19.95
N THR A 50 -15.28 -1.32 -19.64
CA THR A 50 -15.22 -1.80 -18.27
C THR A 50 -13.76 -1.90 -17.81
N TRP A 51 -13.46 -1.33 -16.67
CA TRP A 51 -12.15 -1.35 -16.06
C TRP A 51 -12.12 -2.39 -14.93
N ALA A 52 -11.16 -3.30 -14.95
CA ALA A 52 -10.97 -4.25 -13.84
C ALA A 52 -10.31 -3.57 -12.63
N LEU A 53 -9.47 -2.57 -12.91
CA LEU A 53 -8.76 -1.80 -11.88
C LEU A 53 -8.51 -0.39 -12.39
N VAL A 54 -8.66 0.59 -11.49
CA VAL A 54 -8.27 1.98 -11.70
C VAL A 54 -7.24 2.35 -10.63
N LEU A 55 -6.05 2.76 -11.04
CA LEU A 55 -5.01 3.31 -10.19
C LEU A 55 -5.03 4.82 -10.30
N LEU A 56 -5.20 5.52 -9.20
CA LEU A 56 -5.40 6.97 -9.18
C LEU A 56 -4.31 7.67 -8.38
N ASP A 57 -3.49 8.48 -9.04
CA ASP A 57 -2.76 9.53 -8.35
C ASP A 57 -3.68 10.72 -8.05
N LEU A 58 -3.53 11.28 -6.87
CA LEU A 58 -4.30 12.44 -6.44
C LEU A 58 -3.69 13.78 -6.85
N ASN A 59 -2.42 13.80 -7.27
CA ASN A 59 -1.72 15.01 -7.68
C ASN A 59 -1.56 15.02 -9.21
N LEU A 60 -2.58 15.50 -9.90
CA LEU A 60 -2.58 15.67 -11.35
C LEU A 60 -2.39 17.13 -11.72
N PRO A 61 -1.92 17.45 -12.95
CA PRO A 61 -1.68 18.84 -13.36
C PRO A 61 -2.95 19.70 -13.39
N ASP A 62 -4.11 19.07 -13.58
CA ASP A 62 -5.42 19.72 -13.70
C ASP A 62 -6.34 19.51 -12.49
N ALA A 63 -5.93 18.71 -11.48
CA ALA A 63 -6.72 18.47 -10.27
C ALA A 63 -5.87 17.89 -9.12
N GLN A 64 -6.25 18.17 -7.87
CA GLN A 64 -5.49 17.72 -6.70
C GLN A 64 -6.37 17.22 -5.55
N GLY A 65 -5.86 16.26 -4.79
CA GLY A 65 -6.40 15.81 -3.51
C GLY A 65 -7.83 15.29 -3.60
N LEU A 66 -8.69 15.77 -2.70
CA LEU A 66 -10.08 15.35 -2.60
C LEU A 66 -10.92 15.66 -3.84
N HIS A 67 -10.59 16.72 -4.59
CA HIS A 67 -11.29 17.04 -5.83
C HIS A 67 -11.09 15.92 -6.87
N THR A 68 -9.85 15.48 -7.06
CA THR A 68 -9.51 14.35 -7.94
C THR A 68 -10.25 13.08 -7.53
N LEU A 69 -10.20 12.75 -6.22
CA LEU A 69 -10.87 11.57 -5.67
C LEU A 69 -12.39 11.61 -5.92
N ASN A 70 -13.04 12.71 -5.54
CA ASN A 70 -14.49 12.84 -5.66
C ASN A 70 -14.95 12.73 -7.12
N THR A 71 -14.28 13.41 -8.05
CA THR A 71 -14.62 13.36 -9.48
C THR A 71 -14.56 11.92 -10.02
N VAL A 72 -13.49 11.18 -9.67
CA VAL A 72 -13.37 9.77 -10.12
C VAL A 72 -14.39 8.88 -9.44
N CYS A 73 -14.69 9.09 -8.15
CA CYS A 73 -15.73 8.35 -7.44
C CYS A 73 -17.14 8.60 -8.00
N GLU A 74 -17.44 9.84 -8.44
CA GLU A 74 -18.72 10.18 -9.07
C GLU A 74 -18.97 9.45 -10.39
N LEU A 75 -17.91 9.18 -11.14
CA LEU A 75 -17.96 8.39 -12.39
C LEU A 75 -18.18 6.89 -12.14
N ARG A 76 -18.08 6.45 -10.88
CA ARG A 76 -18.35 5.07 -10.43
C ARG A 76 -17.73 4.01 -11.33
N PRO A 77 -16.40 3.92 -11.42
CA PRO A 77 -15.76 2.86 -12.18
C PRO A 77 -16.24 1.50 -11.65
N GLN A 78 -16.61 0.60 -12.57
CA GLN A 78 -17.17 -0.72 -12.19
C GLN A 78 -16.14 -1.63 -11.52
N GLY A 79 -14.84 -1.38 -11.76
CA GLY A 79 -13.74 -2.14 -11.18
C GLY A 79 -13.24 -1.59 -9.84
N ALA A 80 -12.18 -2.21 -9.34
CA ALA A 80 -11.50 -1.73 -8.14
C ALA A 80 -10.91 -0.34 -8.37
N LEU A 81 -11.11 0.57 -7.41
CA LEU A 81 -10.42 1.86 -7.37
C LEU A 81 -9.38 1.84 -6.26
N VAL A 82 -8.13 2.11 -6.63
CA VAL A 82 -7.01 2.22 -5.71
C VAL A 82 -6.39 3.60 -5.84
N VAL A 83 -6.41 4.33 -4.74
CA VAL A 83 -5.77 5.65 -4.62
C VAL A 83 -4.32 5.49 -4.20
N LEU A 84 -3.44 6.17 -4.91
CA LEU A 84 -2.01 6.18 -4.66
C LEU A 84 -1.59 7.59 -4.23
N SER A 85 -0.97 7.73 -3.05
CA SER A 85 -0.48 9.03 -2.59
C SER A 85 0.90 8.89 -1.93
N ALA A 86 1.77 9.86 -2.17
CA ALA A 86 3.04 9.98 -1.47
C ALA A 86 2.87 10.58 -0.07
N LEU A 87 1.80 11.32 0.17
CA LEU A 87 1.49 11.97 1.43
C LEU A 87 0.45 11.16 2.21
N GLN A 88 0.67 11.01 3.51
CA GLN A 88 -0.34 10.52 4.45
C GLN A 88 -1.18 11.72 4.89
N ASP A 89 -2.33 11.89 4.27
CA ASP A 89 -3.32 12.89 4.66
C ASP A 89 -4.52 12.17 5.30
N PRO A 90 -4.77 12.37 6.61
CA PRO A 90 -5.87 11.73 7.30
C PRO A 90 -7.24 12.04 6.70
N CYS A 91 -7.41 13.21 6.08
CA CYS A 91 -8.67 13.58 5.44
C CYS A 91 -8.91 12.74 4.17
N ILE A 92 -7.85 12.52 3.39
CA ILE A 92 -7.91 11.68 2.18
C ILE A 92 -8.12 10.21 2.56
N GLU A 93 -7.40 9.71 3.57
CA GLU A 93 -7.58 8.33 4.06
C GLU A 93 -9.02 8.10 4.55
N ALA A 94 -9.59 9.06 5.30
CA ALA A 94 -10.97 8.98 5.77
C ALA A 94 -11.98 9.03 4.61
N ALA A 95 -11.75 9.87 3.59
CA ALA A 95 -12.59 9.95 2.40
C ALA A 95 -12.56 8.66 1.57
N CYS A 96 -11.37 8.07 1.39
CA CYS A 96 -11.22 6.78 0.72
C CYS A 96 -12.00 5.67 1.46
N LEU A 97 -11.85 5.62 2.79
CA LEU A 97 -12.57 4.65 3.63
C LEU A 97 -14.09 4.82 3.52
N ALA A 98 -14.58 6.05 3.58
CA ALA A 98 -16.02 6.35 3.45
C ALA A 98 -16.59 5.99 2.07
N SER A 99 -15.77 6.06 1.03
CA SER A 99 -16.15 5.73 -0.35
C SER A 99 -15.88 4.25 -0.71
N GLY A 100 -15.37 3.44 0.20
CA GLY A 100 -15.01 2.04 -0.07
C GLY A 100 -13.81 1.90 -1.02
N VAL A 101 -12.96 2.93 -1.11
CA VAL A 101 -11.79 2.98 -1.98
C VAL A 101 -10.54 2.54 -1.22
N THR A 102 -9.72 1.71 -1.84
CA THR A 102 -8.45 1.28 -1.24
C THR A 102 -7.41 2.39 -1.35
N PHE A 103 -6.84 2.79 -0.21
CA PHE A 103 -5.73 3.76 -0.16
C PHE A 103 -4.40 3.04 -0.01
N VAL A 104 -3.42 3.42 -0.83
CA VAL A 104 -2.05 2.85 -0.81
C VAL A 104 -1.03 3.98 -0.84
N ASN A 105 -0.09 3.93 0.10
CA ASN A 105 1.02 4.88 0.12
C ASN A 105 2.05 4.50 -0.95
N LYS A 106 2.39 5.45 -1.85
CA LYS A 106 3.43 5.28 -2.89
C LYS A 106 4.84 4.98 -2.33
N ALA A 107 5.10 5.29 -1.06
CA ALA A 107 6.38 4.99 -0.41
C ALA A 107 6.50 3.53 0.06
N LEU A 108 5.48 2.69 -0.16
CA LEU A 108 5.56 1.26 0.17
C LEU A 108 6.53 0.52 -0.78
N PRO A 109 7.20 -0.52 -0.28
CA PRO A 109 7.96 -1.44 -1.13
C PRO A 109 7.06 -2.04 -2.22
N SER A 110 7.65 -2.36 -3.38
CA SER A 110 6.92 -2.90 -4.54
C SER A 110 6.08 -4.15 -4.20
N SER A 111 6.56 -5.02 -3.31
CA SER A 111 5.82 -6.20 -2.86
C SER A 111 4.53 -5.87 -2.09
N ALA A 112 4.59 -4.86 -1.20
CA ALA A 112 3.42 -4.41 -0.46
C ALA A 112 2.42 -3.68 -1.37
N PHE A 113 2.91 -2.93 -2.34
CA PHE A 113 2.10 -2.31 -3.39
C PHE A 113 1.34 -3.36 -4.20
N LEU A 114 2.03 -4.39 -4.70
CA LEU A 114 1.41 -5.49 -5.45
C LEU A 114 0.37 -6.26 -4.64
N SER A 115 0.65 -6.54 -3.36
CA SER A 115 -0.30 -7.20 -2.47
C SER A 115 -1.58 -6.37 -2.28
N ALA A 116 -1.45 -5.05 -2.14
CA ALA A 116 -2.59 -4.15 -2.03
C ALA A 116 -3.43 -4.10 -3.31
N LEU A 117 -2.78 -4.08 -4.50
CA LEU A 117 -3.45 -4.14 -5.79
C LEU A 117 -4.26 -5.44 -5.96
N LEU A 118 -3.63 -6.58 -5.70
CA LEU A 118 -4.29 -7.88 -5.81
C LEU A 118 -5.47 -7.97 -4.84
N SER A 119 -5.30 -7.53 -3.59
CA SER A 119 -6.39 -7.50 -2.60
C SER A 119 -7.56 -6.65 -3.06
N ALA A 120 -7.31 -5.45 -3.61
CA ALA A 120 -8.35 -4.57 -4.12
C ALA A 120 -9.11 -5.20 -5.31
N MET A 121 -8.40 -5.84 -6.23
CA MET A 121 -9.01 -6.56 -7.35
C MET A 121 -9.86 -7.74 -6.89
N TYR A 122 -9.38 -8.54 -5.93
CA TYR A 122 -10.12 -9.69 -5.40
C TYR A 122 -11.38 -9.29 -4.63
N GLN A 123 -11.37 -8.17 -3.91
CA GLN A 123 -12.54 -7.67 -3.19
C GLN A 123 -13.68 -7.24 -4.12
N ASN A 124 -13.38 -6.78 -5.33
CA ASN A 124 -14.36 -6.35 -6.33
C ASN A 124 -14.79 -7.45 -7.31
N LEU A 125 -13.99 -8.50 -7.46
CA LEU A 125 -14.37 -9.69 -8.21
C LEU A 125 -15.19 -10.58 -7.27
N SER A 126 -16.51 -10.45 -7.29
CA SER A 126 -17.46 -11.40 -6.69
C SER A 126 -17.47 -12.71 -7.51
N VAL A 127 -16.31 -13.34 -7.64
CA VAL A 127 -16.17 -14.71 -8.14
C VAL A 127 -15.99 -15.58 -6.92
N PRO A 128 -16.91 -16.50 -6.61
CA PRO A 128 -16.64 -17.55 -5.66
C PRO A 128 -15.60 -18.47 -6.32
N LEU A 129 -14.33 -18.11 -6.24
CA LEU A 129 -13.27 -19.07 -6.40
C LEU A 129 -13.35 -20.00 -5.21
N SER A 130 -13.96 -21.17 -5.41
CA SER A 130 -13.69 -22.36 -4.63
C SER A 130 -12.24 -22.78 -4.88
N VAL A 131 -11.32 -21.89 -4.55
CA VAL A 131 -9.97 -22.26 -4.20
C VAL A 131 -10.09 -22.73 -2.77
N ASN A 132 -10.02 -24.03 -2.63
CA ASN A 132 -9.81 -24.72 -1.39
C ASN A 132 -8.66 -24.02 -0.64
N MET A 133 -8.98 -22.99 0.11
CA MET A 133 -8.08 -22.38 1.08
C MET A 133 -8.08 -23.29 2.31
N GLN A 134 -7.68 -24.55 2.08
CA GLN A 134 -7.10 -25.31 3.17
C GLN A 134 -5.80 -24.61 3.51
N GLU A 135 -5.89 -23.87 4.59
CA GLU A 135 -4.80 -23.58 5.52
C GLU A 135 -3.50 -23.04 4.91
N SER A 136 -3.55 -21.94 4.16
CA SER A 136 -2.54 -20.94 4.43
C SER A 136 -3.04 -20.15 5.63
N ARG A 137 -2.68 -20.60 6.81
CA ARG A 137 -2.58 -19.75 8.00
C ARG A 137 -1.83 -18.51 7.53
N SER A 138 -2.56 -17.43 7.27
CA SER A 138 -1.96 -16.11 7.25
C SER A 138 -1.39 -15.96 8.65
N VAL A 139 -0.11 -16.27 8.76
CA VAL A 139 0.70 -15.77 9.86
C VAL A 139 0.52 -14.28 9.74
N HIS A 140 -0.34 -13.75 10.58
CA HIS A 140 -0.56 -12.31 10.70
C HIS A 140 0.80 -11.78 11.12
N ASP A 141 1.60 -11.36 10.11
CA ASP A 141 2.94 -10.88 10.37
C ASP A 141 2.80 -9.57 11.15
N PRO A 142 2.95 -9.58 12.47
CA PRO A 142 2.74 -8.42 13.31
C PRO A 142 3.69 -7.27 12.93
N PHE A 143 4.76 -7.57 12.19
CA PHE A 143 5.73 -6.59 11.73
C PHE A 143 5.23 -5.79 10.51
N GLN A 144 4.25 -6.28 9.76
CA GLN A 144 3.61 -5.53 8.67
C GLN A 144 2.85 -4.30 9.18
N SER A 145 2.35 -4.34 10.40
CA SER A 145 1.66 -3.20 11.02
C SER A 145 2.58 -2.04 11.42
N LEU A 146 3.90 -2.25 11.40
CA LEU A 146 4.90 -1.26 11.79
C LEU A 146 5.19 -0.29 10.64
N THR A 147 5.23 1.00 10.93
CA THR A 147 5.72 2.01 9.97
C THR A 147 7.21 1.83 9.69
N THR A 148 7.71 2.41 8.60
CA THR A 148 9.13 2.37 8.25
C THR A 148 10.03 2.86 9.40
N GLN A 149 9.66 3.97 10.07
CA GLN A 149 10.39 4.49 11.21
C GLN A 149 10.35 3.55 12.42
N GLN A 150 9.20 2.92 12.68
CA GLN A 150 9.06 1.93 13.73
C GLN A 150 9.90 0.69 13.47
N ARG A 151 9.96 0.22 12.21
CA ARG A 151 10.85 -0.91 11.82
C ARG A 151 12.32 -0.55 11.97
N LEU A 152 12.74 0.67 11.56
CA LEU A 152 14.12 1.15 11.75
C LEU A 152 14.48 1.20 13.24
N VAL A 153 13.60 1.75 14.09
CA VAL A 153 13.83 1.77 15.53
C VAL A 153 13.94 0.35 16.08
N LEU A 154 13.05 -0.57 15.70
CA LEU A 154 13.07 -1.96 16.13
C LEU A 154 14.34 -2.70 15.68
N SER A 155 14.78 -2.48 14.45
CA SER A 155 16.04 -3.02 13.92
C SER A 155 17.27 -2.54 14.71
N GLN A 156 17.31 -1.28 15.13
CA GLN A 156 18.41 -0.81 15.99
C GLN A 156 18.27 -1.32 17.44
N MET A 157 17.04 -1.49 17.91
CA MET A 157 16.77 -2.13 19.22
C MET A 157 17.32 -3.58 19.26
N SER A 158 17.17 -4.34 18.18
CA SER A 158 17.65 -5.72 18.10
C SER A 158 19.19 -5.82 18.13
N LYS A 159 19.89 -4.73 17.77
CA LYS A 159 21.34 -4.61 17.92
C LYS A 159 21.78 -4.21 19.35
N GLY A 160 20.86 -4.15 20.30
CA GLY A 160 21.13 -3.77 21.69
C GLY A 160 21.32 -2.26 21.91
N TRP A 161 20.98 -1.40 20.96
CA TRP A 161 21.24 0.03 21.07
C TRP A 161 20.26 0.73 22.02
N THR A 162 20.75 1.66 22.83
CA THR A 162 19.91 2.50 23.70
C THR A 162 19.11 3.51 22.89
N SER A 163 18.02 4.03 23.45
CA SER A 163 17.20 5.06 22.76
C SER A 163 18.01 6.29 22.38
N ARG A 164 18.99 6.68 23.20
CA ARG A 164 19.91 7.79 22.93
C ARG A 164 20.78 7.51 21.69
N ARG A 165 21.34 6.31 21.59
CA ARG A 165 22.16 5.90 20.44
C ARG A 165 21.34 5.80 19.17
N ILE A 166 20.12 5.28 19.26
CA ILE A 166 19.19 5.21 18.13
C ILE A 166 18.82 6.62 17.66
N ALA A 167 18.53 7.54 18.60
CA ALA A 167 18.21 8.92 18.29
C ALA A 167 19.33 9.62 17.51
N GLN A 168 20.56 9.45 17.96
CA GLN A 168 21.75 10.00 17.26
C GLN A 168 21.89 9.43 15.85
N HIS A 169 21.73 8.11 15.70
CA HIS A 169 21.91 7.43 14.42
C HIS A 169 20.82 7.78 13.40
N LEU A 170 19.57 7.86 13.83
CA LEU A 170 18.43 8.17 12.97
C LEU A 170 18.14 9.67 12.84
N ARG A 171 18.95 10.53 13.48
CA ARG A 171 18.76 12.00 13.55
C ARG A 171 17.37 12.39 14.07
N LEU A 172 16.92 11.68 15.09
CA LEU A 172 15.66 11.91 15.79
C LEU A 172 15.92 12.43 17.22
N SER A 173 14.88 12.95 17.87
CA SER A 173 14.95 13.20 19.31
C SER A 173 14.82 11.88 20.09
N GLU A 174 15.39 11.82 21.28
CA GLU A 174 15.25 10.65 22.16
C GLU A 174 13.78 10.42 22.56
N ALA A 175 13.00 11.50 22.69
CA ALA A 175 11.57 11.45 22.95
C ALA A 175 10.81 10.79 21.78
N THR A 176 11.16 11.12 20.54
CA THR A 176 10.60 10.51 19.33
C THR A 176 10.90 9.01 19.28
N VAL A 177 12.13 8.60 19.56
CA VAL A 177 12.51 7.18 19.62
C VAL A 177 11.72 6.43 20.69
N ARG A 178 11.54 7.04 21.88
CA ARG A 178 10.71 6.44 22.95
C ARG A 178 9.25 6.30 22.54
N SER A 179 8.70 7.29 21.83
CA SER A 179 7.34 7.22 21.28
C SER A 179 7.21 6.07 20.28
N HIS A 180 8.12 5.98 19.31
CA HIS A 180 8.14 4.85 18.34
C HIS A 180 8.31 3.50 19.05
N THR A 181 9.17 3.42 20.07
CA THR A 181 9.34 2.17 20.83
C THR A 181 8.03 1.77 21.50
N ARG A 182 7.30 2.70 22.15
CA ARG A 182 6.01 2.42 22.78
C ARG A 182 4.99 1.91 21.77
N GLU A 183 4.90 2.52 20.59
CA GLU A 183 4.01 2.10 19.53
C GLU A 183 4.39 0.71 18.96
N VAL A 184 5.67 0.43 18.82
CA VAL A 184 6.17 -0.91 18.44
C VAL A 184 5.70 -1.96 19.44
N LEU A 185 5.91 -1.73 20.73
CA LEU A 185 5.49 -2.66 21.79
C LEU A 185 3.99 -2.90 21.74
N ARG A 186 3.18 -1.84 21.60
CA ARG A 186 1.73 -1.92 21.49
C ARG A 186 1.28 -2.72 20.27
N LYS A 187 1.84 -2.44 19.10
CA LYS A 187 1.50 -3.12 17.83
C LYS A 187 1.91 -4.58 17.81
N LEU A 188 3.04 -4.91 18.40
CA LEU A 188 3.52 -6.29 18.52
C LEU A 188 2.83 -7.07 19.66
N GLY A 189 2.04 -6.41 20.51
CA GLY A 189 1.40 -7.03 21.67
C GLY A 189 2.40 -7.56 22.69
N VAL A 190 3.52 -6.86 22.89
CA VAL A 190 4.60 -7.26 23.81
C VAL A 190 4.76 -6.27 24.96
N VAL A 191 5.19 -6.77 26.10
CA VAL A 191 5.24 -5.97 27.33
C VAL A 191 6.51 -5.13 27.44
N ASN A 192 7.61 -5.60 26.86
CA ASN A 192 8.90 -4.95 27.02
C ASN A 192 9.77 -5.04 25.77
N ARG A 193 10.84 -4.23 25.78
CA ARG A 193 11.81 -4.11 24.69
C ARG A 193 12.52 -5.42 24.35
N THR A 194 12.85 -6.22 25.35
CA THR A 194 13.55 -7.49 25.18
C THR A 194 12.69 -8.48 24.41
N GLU A 195 11.41 -8.55 24.74
CA GLU A 195 10.46 -9.40 24.06
C GLU A 195 10.23 -8.97 22.59
N ALA A 196 10.13 -7.65 22.34
CA ALA A 196 10.04 -7.12 20.98
C ALA A 196 11.26 -7.50 20.14
N THR A 197 12.45 -7.39 20.72
CA THR A 197 13.71 -7.75 20.08
C THR A 197 13.77 -9.25 19.77
N HIS A 198 13.37 -10.09 20.71
CA HIS A 198 13.38 -11.53 20.54
C HIS A 198 12.43 -11.97 19.41
N ARG A 199 11.19 -11.47 19.39
CA ARG A 199 10.24 -11.72 18.30
C ARG A 199 10.76 -11.28 16.93
N TYR A 200 11.42 -10.11 16.88
CA TYR A 200 11.99 -9.61 15.64
C TYR A 200 13.13 -10.49 15.11
N LEU A 201 14.02 -10.96 15.98
CA LEU A 201 15.09 -11.86 15.58
C LEU A 201 14.57 -13.22 15.11
N GLN A 202 13.57 -13.79 15.78
CA GLN A 202 12.89 -15.01 15.32
C GLN A 202 12.25 -14.83 13.93
N TRP A 203 11.59 -13.70 13.72
CA TRP A 203 10.96 -13.40 12.44
C TRP A 203 12.00 -13.30 11.31
N ILE A 204 13.14 -12.62 11.54
CA ILE A 204 14.23 -12.56 10.54
C ILE A 204 14.76 -13.95 10.21
N GLN A 205 14.96 -14.81 11.22
CA GLN A 205 15.44 -16.17 11.00
C GLN A 205 14.47 -17.00 10.15
N GLN A 206 13.18 -16.88 10.35
CA GLN A 206 12.17 -17.55 9.53
C GLN A 206 12.20 -17.09 8.08
N GLN A 207 12.37 -15.78 7.82
CA GLN A 207 12.46 -15.23 6.46
C GLN A 207 13.70 -15.73 5.69
N VAL A 208 14.78 -16.10 6.40
CA VAL A 208 16.02 -16.62 5.79
C VAL A 208 15.94 -18.13 5.55
N SER A 209 15.07 -18.84 6.29
CA SER A 209 14.92 -20.30 6.16
C SER A 209 13.94 -20.69 5.05
N ASP A 210 13.14 -19.77 4.54
CA ASP A 210 12.16 -19.98 3.47
C ASP A 210 12.71 -19.62 2.07
N VAL A 211 14.03 -19.40 1.92
CA VAL A 211 14.77 -19.16 0.68
C VAL A 211 15.65 -20.36 0.38
#